data_4b383c2ab43cf6c92548ce9e72a1deab
#
_entry.id   4b383c2ab43cf6c92548ce9e72a1deab
#
_cell.length_a   1.000
_cell.length_b   1.000
_cell.length_c   1.000
_cell.angle_alpha   90.00
_cell.angle_beta   90.00
_cell.angle_gamma   90.00
#
_symmetry.space_group_name_H-M   'P 1'
#
loop_
_entity.id
_entity.type
_entity.pdbx_description
1 polymer ?
#
loop_
_entity_poly.entity_id
_entity_poly.type
_entity_poly.pdbx_seq_one_letter_code
_entity_poly.pdbx_strand_id
1 'polypeptide(L)'
;MKRLLLLVLAINASAVYAQTLPDVSAFSQQQIFENWVQNRCISKIADSKSLKDDAEASAAAWLEASNLPAENFEKADKAIVSLLKEKVGGTEPGQYQVLKCSLIANSDAIRPLKTAK
;
A
#
# COMPACT_ATOMS: atom_id res chain seq x y z
N MET A 1 11.14 -13.62 -67.14
CA MET A 1 11.80 -13.21 -65.89
C MET A 1 10.75 -12.90 -64.85
N LYS A 2 10.59 -13.79 -63.89
CA LYS A 2 9.67 -13.55 -62.79
C LYS A 2 10.43 -12.82 -61.67
N ARG A 3 10.09 -11.58 -61.40
CA ARG A 3 10.60 -10.88 -60.26
C ARG A 3 9.80 -11.36 -59.05
N LEU A 4 10.42 -12.11 -58.15
CA LEU A 4 9.89 -12.40 -56.86
C LEU A 4 9.99 -11.13 -56.02
N LEU A 5 8.84 -10.48 -55.80
CA LEU A 5 8.71 -9.45 -54.75
C LEU A 5 8.62 -10.21 -53.43
N LEU A 6 9.73 -10.28 -52.72
CA LEU A 6 9.74 -10.65 -51.34
C LEU A 6 9.10 -9.52 -50.51
N LEU A 7 7.80 -9.63 -50.27
CA LEU A 7 7.17 -8.83 -49.25
C LEU A 7 7.73 -9.26 -47.91
N VAL A 8 8.71 -8.50 -47.43
CA VAL A 8 9.13 -8.62 -46.04
C VAL A 8 8.01 -7.99 -45.21
N LEU A 9 7.10 -8.82 -44.72
CA LEU A 9 6.20 -8.42 -43.65
C LEU A 9 7.10 -8.18 -42.42
N ALA A 10 7.43 -6.91 -42.18
CA ALA A 10 7.96 -6.48 -40.90
C ALA A 10 6.85 -6.65 -39.89
N ILE A 11 6.88 -7.79 -39.17
CA ILE A 11 6.04 -7.98 -37.99
C ILE A 11 6.61 -7.04 -36.95
N ASN A 12 6.02 -5.84 -36.82
CA ASN A 12 6.24 -5.01 -35.66
C ASN A 12 5.60 -5.74 -34.47
N ALA A 13 6.39 -6.57 -33.81
CA ALA A 13 6.06 -7.02 -32.49
C ALA A 13 6.15 -5.79 -31.58
N SER A 14 5.06 -5.05 -31.45
CA SER A 14 4.92 -4.12 -30.35
C SER A 14 4.99 -4.96 -29.09
N ALA A 15 6.12 -4.82 -28.39
CA ALA A 15 6.25 -5.38 -27.04
C ALA A 15 5.18 -4.70 -26.19
N VAL A 16 4.05 -5.40 -25.99
CA VAL A 16 3.07 -5.01 -24.99
C VAL A 16 3.75 -5.22 -23.66
N TYR A 17 4.32 -4.15 -23.10
CA TYR A 17 4.74 -4.17 -21.71
C TYR A 17 3.48 -4.26 -20.87
N ALA A 18 3.04 -5.49 -20.54
CA ALA A 18 2.07 -5.67 -19.48
C ALA A 18 2.70 -5.11 -18.22
N GLN A 19 2.19 -3.96 -17.74
CA GLN A 19 2.60 -3.44 -16.45
C GLN A 19 2.14 -4.45 -15.39
N THR A 20 3.10 -5.16 -14.82
CA THR A 20 2.85 -6.02 -13.67
C THR A 20 3.05 -5.21 -12.40
N LEU A 21 2.14 -5.39 -11.43
CA LEU A 21 2.32 -4.81 -10.11
C LEU A 21 3.52 -5.46 -9.42
N PRO A 22 4.30 -4.69 -8.65
CA PRO A 22 5.37 -5.26 -7.87
C PRO A 22 4.82 -6.22 -6.81
N ASP A 23 5.60 -7.24 -6.49
CA ASP A 23 5.29 -8.13 -5.38
C ASP A 23 5.52 -7.40 -4.04
N VAL A 24 4.72 -7.72 -3.03
CA VAL A 24 4.86 -7.11 -1.70
C VAL A 24 6.24 -7.34 -1.11
N SER A 25 6.89 -8.45 -1.42
CA SER A 25 8.23 -8.78 -0.94
C SER A 25 9.35 -7.95 -1.59
N ALA A 26 9.05 -7.21 -2.66
CA ALA A 26 10.01 -6.34 -3.33
C ALA A 26 10.26 -5.03 -2.57
N PHE A 27 9.47 -4.73 -1.57
CA PHE A 27 9.56 -3.52 -0.77
C PHE A 27 10.51 -3.70 0.42
N SER A 28 11.06 -2.59 0.92
CA SER A 28 11.85 -2.61 2.16
C SER A 28 10.95 -2.95 3.35
N GLN A 29 11.54 -3.46 4.43
CA GLN A 29 10.79 -3.77 5.65
C GLN A 29 10.11 -2.52 6.23
N GLN A 30 10.71 -1.35 6.09
CA GLN A 30 10.11 -0.09 6.51
C GLN A 30 8.88 0.25 5.68
N GLN A 31 8.96 0.10 4.35
CA GLN A 31 7.83 0.33 3.45
C GLN A 31 6.70 -0.69 3.68
N ILE A 32 7.05 -1.95 3.91
CA ILE A 32 6.09 -3.00 4.24
C ILE A 32 5.30 -2.61 5.49
N PHE A 33 6.00 -2.16 6.51
CA PHE A 33 5.36 -1.72 7.76
C PHE A 33 4.47 -0.50 7.55
N GLU A 34 4.93 0.50 6.82
CA GLU A 34 4.14 1.70 6.49
C GLU A 34 2.85 1.34 5.75
N ASN A 35 2.95 0.44 4.77
CA ASN A 35 1.79 0.00 4.00
C ASN A 35 0.82 -0.81 4.87
N TRP A 36 1.34 -1.64 5.78
CA TRP A 36 0.51 -2.32 6.76
C TRP A 36 -0.26 -1.32 7.63
N VAL A 37 0.43 -0.32 8.18
CA VAL A 37 -0.20 0.72 9.02
C VAL A 37 -1.30 1.45 8.25
N GLN A 38 -1.03 1.83 7.00
CA GLN A 38 -2.01 2.53 6.17
C GLN A 38 -3.25 1.68 5.94
N ASN A 39 -3.09 0.40 5.62
CA ASN A 39 -4.22 -0.51 5.39
C ASN A 39 -4.99 -0.80 6.69
N ARG A 40 -4.30 -0.97 7.82
CA ARG A 40 -4.95 -1.11 9.13
C ARG A 40 -5.76 0.13 9.48
N CYS A 41 -5.23 1.30 9.22
CA CYS A 41 -5.94 2.57 9.41
C CYS A 41 -7.20 2.64 8.54
N ILE A 42 -7.08 2.30 7.26
CA ILE A 42 -8.22 2.27 6.33
C ILE A 42 -9.29 1.30 6.81
N SER A 43 -8.93 0.14 7.34
CA SER A 43 -9.91 -0.82 7.88
C SER A 43 -10.72 -0.24 9.03
N LYS A 44 -10.12 0.66 9.82
CA LYS A 44 -10.77 1.30 10.97
C LYS A 44 -11.71 2.45 10.58
N ILE A 45 -11.45 3.10 9.44
CA ILE A 45 -12.27 4.22 8.94
C ILE A 45 -13.30 3.79 7.89
N ALA A 46 -13.22 2.54 7.43
CA ALA A 46 -14.08 2.04 6.37
C ALA A 46 -15.56 2.10 6.79
N ASP A 47 -16.38 2.65 5.91
CA ASP A 47 -17.82 2.82 6.10
C ASP A 47 -18.65 1.67 5.52
N SER A 48 -18.00 0.69 4.90
CA SER A 48 -18.63 -0.51 4.39
C SER A 48 -17.87 -1.76 4.83
N LYS A 49 -18.61 -2.86 4.99
CA LYS A 49 -18.00 -4.15 5.30
C LYS A 49 -17.04 -4.61 4.21
N SER A 50 -17.40 -4.38 2.95
CA SER A 50 -16.57 -4.76 1.80
C SER A 50 -15.21 -4.06 1.83
N LEU A 51 -15.18 -2.76 2.04
CA LEU A 51 -13.92 -2.02 2.13
C LEU A 51 -13.11 -2.42 3.36
N LYS A 52 -13.78 -2.62 4.49
CA LYS A 52 -13.12 -3.06 5.73
C LYS A 52 -12.44 -4.41 5.54
N ASP A 53 -13.15 -5.38 4.99
CA ASP A 53 -12.62 -6.73 4.76
C ASP A 53 -11.45 -6.70 3.77
N ASP A 54 -11.55 -5.89 2.70
CA ASP A 54 -10.47 -5.75 1.73
C ASP A 54 -9.24 -5.09 2.34
N ALA A 55 -9.42 -4.05 3.14
CA ALA A 55 -8.31 -3.38 3.82
C ALA A 55 -7.62 -4.30 4.83
N GLU A 56 -8.38 -5.13 5.55
CA GLU A 56 -7.81 -6.10 6.48
C GLU A 56 -7.05 -7.21 5.74
N ALA A 57 -7.57 -7.72 4.64
CA ALA A 57 -6.88 -8.69 3.78
C ALA A 57 -5.60 -8.11 3.19
N SER A 58 -5.64 -6.86 2.76
CA SER A 58 -4.48 -6.14 2.23
C SER A 58 -3.41 -5.94 3.31
N ALA A 59 -3.81 -5.58 4.52
CA ALA A 59 -2.89 -5.48 5.66
C ALA A 59 -2.24 -6.83 5.96
N ALA A 60 -3.01 -7.93 5.92
CA ALA A 60 -2.48 -9.28 6.14
C ALA A 60 -1.40 -9.65 5.12
N ALA A 61 -1.57 -9.26 3.85
CA ALA A 61 -0.57 -9.48 2.81
C ALA A 61 0.75 -8.76 3.12
N TRP A 62 0.68 -7.53 3.60
CA TRP A 62 1.88 -6.81 4.04
C TRP A 62 2.51 -7.43 5.27
N LEU A 63 1.69 -7.86 6.24
CA LEU A 63 2.18 -8.52 7.46
C LEU A 63 2.95 -9.79 7.14
N GLU A 64 2.46 -10.62 6.21
CA GLU A 64 3.12 -11.85 5.79
C GLU A 64 4.51 -11.61 5.18
N ALA A 65 4.72 -10.46 4.56
CA ALA A 65 6.00 -10.08 3.98
C ALA A 65 6.97 -9.45 5.00
N SER A 66 6.51 -9.17 6.22
CA SER A 66 7.31 -8.51 7.25
C SER A 66 8.10 -9.53 8.08
N ASN A 67 9.31 -9.13 8.48
CA ASN A 67 10.14 -9.87 9.45
C ASN A 67 10.22 -9.15 10.81
N LEU A 68 9.41 -8.09 11.01
CA LEU A 68 9.40 -7.36 12.27
C LEU A 68 8.64 -8.15 13.36
N PRO A 69 8.99 -7.91 14.65
CA PRO A 69 8.30 -8.57 15.75
C PRO A 69 6.81 -8.20 15.83
N ALA A 70 5.97 -9.14 16.24
CA ALA A 70 4.54 -8.93 16.43
C ALA A 70 4.24 -7.73 17.35
N GLU A 71 5.07 -7.49 18.34
CA GLU A 71 4.96 -6.36 19.27
C GLU A 71 4.92 -5.00 18.56
N ASN A 72 5.70 -4.84 17.47
CA ASN A 72 5.72 -3.59 16.71
C ASN A 72 4.36 -3.31 16.08
N PHE A 73 3.69 -4.34 15.59
CA PHE A 73 2.36 -4.23 14.99
C PHE A 73 1.29 -3.94 16.04
N GLU A 74 1.39 -4.54 17.23
CA GLU A 74 0.48 -4.28 18.34
C GLU A 74 0.58 -2.83 18.82
N LYS A 75 1.80 -2.32 18.96
CA LYS A 75 2.05 -0.92 19.32
C LYS A 75 1.51 0.04 18.25
N ALA A 76 1.71 -0.32 16.98
CA ALA A 76 1.19 0.49 15.87
C ALA A 76 -0.34 0.53 15.85
N ASP A 77 -1.02 -0.58 16.10
CA ASP A 77 -2.48 -0.63 16.19
C ASP A 77 -3.01 0.34 17.25
N LYS A 78 -2.38 0.38 18.42
CA LYS A 78 -2.74 1.31 19.49
C LYS A 78 -2.51 2.77 19.08
N ALA A 79 -1.38 3.03 18.42
CA ALA A 79 -1.06 4.37 17.93
C ALA A 79 -2.06 4.84 16.88
N ILE A 80 -2.47 3.97 15.96
CA ILE A 80 -3.48 4.27 14.95
C ILE A 80 -4.79 4.72 15.61
N VAL A 81 -5.29 3.95 16.58
CA VAL A 81 -6.54 4.28 17.30
C VAL A 81 -6.46 5.65 17.97
N SER A 82 -5.34 5.95 18.59
CA SER A 82 -5.11 7.23 19.25
C SER A 82 -5.05 8.38 18.23
N LEU A 83 -4.28 8.22 17.17
CA LEU A 83 -4.05 9.26 16.16
C LEU A 83 -5.29 9.53 15.28
N LEU A 84 -6.17 8.54 15.12
CA LEU A 84 -7.44 8.73 14.40
C LEU A 84 -8.35 9.77 15.07
N LYS A 85 -8.13 10.08 16.34
CA LYS A 85 -8.89 11.11 17.07
C LYS A 85 -8.47 12.53 16.70
N GLU A 86 -7.29 12.70 16.11
CA GLU A 86 -6.81 14.01 15.69
C GLU A 86 -7.57 14.51 14.47
N LYS A 87 -7.70 15.83 14.37
CA LYS A 87 -8.37 16.47 13.23
C LYS A 87 -7.37 16.84 12.18
N VAL A 88 -7.71 16.49 10.93
CA VAL A 88 -6.98 16.90 9.73
C VAL A 88 -7.95 17.48 8.75
N GLY A 89 -7.48 18.40 7.91
CA GLY A 89 -8.32 19.00 6.90
C GLY A 89 -7.49 19.55 5.75
N GLY A 90 -8.20 20.00 4.73
CA GLY A 90 -7.66 20.64 3.54
C GLY A 90 -8.66 21.66 3.01
N THR A 91 -8.42 22.16 1.79
CA THR A 91 -9.25 23.18 1.16
C THR A 91 -10.53 22.65 0.55
N GLU A 92 -10.56 21.39 0.15
CA GLU A 92 -11.75 20.77 -0.42
C GLU A 92 -12.68 20.24 0.67
N PRO A 93 -14.01 20.19 0.43
CA PRO A 93 -14.94 19.57 1.37
C PRO A 93 -14.66 18.08 1.53
N GLY A 94 -14.61 17.60 2.77
CA GLY A 94 -14.40 16.18 3.05
C GLY A 94 -14.02 15.95 4.49
N GLN A 95 -13.99 14.68 4.88
CA GLN A 95 -13.59 14.26 6.22
C GLN A 95 -12.09 13.99 6.35
N TYR A 96 -11.40 13.88 5.23
CA TYR A 96 -9.94 13.67 5.15
C TYR A 96 -9.44 12.43 5.89
N GLN A 97 -10.28 11.39 6.00
CA GLN A 97 -9.91 10.16 6.71
C GLN A 97 -8.80 9.39 6.00
N VAL A 98 -8.85 9.34 4.67
CA VAL A 98 -7.80 8.65 3.88
C VAL A 98 -6.46 9.40 4.02
N LEU A 99 -6.49 10.74 3.94
CA LEU A 99 -5.30 11.55 4.19
C LEU A 99 -4.75 11.30 5.59
N LYS A 100 -5.62 11.23 6.59
CA LYS A 100 -5.22 10.93 7.97
C LYS A 100 -4.47 9.62 8.07
N CYS A 101 -4.92 8.57 7.39
CA CYS A 101 -4.23 7.28 7.36
C CYS A 101 -2.82 7.38 6.76
N SER A 102 -2.64 8.17 5.71
CA SER A 102 -1.32 8.42 5.14
C SER A 102 -0.41 9.16 6.11
N LEU A 103 -0.94 10.16 6.79
CA LEU A 103 -0.18 10.92 7.80
C LEU A 103 0.19 10.07 9.01
N ILE A 104 -0.72 9.20 9.46
CA ILE A 104 -0.46 8.27 10.57
C ILE A 104 0.70 7.32 10.21
N ALA A 105 0.69 6.76 9.01
CA ALA A 105 1.75 5.85 8.55
C ALA A 105 3.14 6.52 8.54
N ASN A 106 3.17 7.85 8.43
CA ASN A 106 4.40 8.65 8.40
C ASN A 106 4.62 9.45 9.70
N SER A 107 3.85 9.16 10.75
CA SER A 107 3.93 9.90 12.00
C SER A 107 5.14 9.51 12.85
N ASP A 108 5.49 10.39 13.80
CA ASP A 108 6.57 10.15 14.76
C ASP A 108 6.28 8.95 15.69
N ALA A 109 5.01 8.66 15.97
CA ALA A 109 4.61 7.51 16.77
C ALA A 109 4.89 6.17 16.05
N ILE A 110 4.82 6.16 14.72
CA ILE A 110 5.02 4.96 13.91
C ILE A 110 6.50 4.78 13.51
N ARG A 111 7.22 5.87 13.30
CA ARG A 111 8.59 5.82 12.78
C ARG A 111 9.53 4.87 13.52
N PRO A 112 9.61 4.86 14.88
CA PRO A 112 10.52 3.96 15.57
C PRO A 112 10.09 2.48 15.50
N LEU A 113 8.87 2.20 15.11
CA LEU A 113 8.35 0.84 15.00
C LEU A 113 8.68 0.17 13.65
N LYS A 114 9.15 0.95 12.67
CA LYS A 114 9.48 0.46 11.32
C LYS A 114 10.74 -0.37 11.26
N THR A 115 11.54 -0.37 12.30
CA THR A 115 12.83 -1.08 12.35
C THR A 115 12.86 -2.01 13.56
N ALA A 116 13.48 -3.16 13.36
CA ALA A 116 13.85 -4.05 14.45
C ALA A 116 15.03 -3.44 15.23
N LYS A 117 14.92 -3.44 16.53
CA LYS A 117 16.06 -3.14 17.41
C LYS A 117 16.74 -4.43 17.82
#